data_3c2d22bcba6c848bc2a7a7fb62a491d3
#
_entry.id   3c2d22bcba6c848bc2a7a7fb62a491d3
#
_cell.length_a   1.000
_cell.length_b   1.000
_cell.length_c   1.000
_cell.angle_alpha   90.00
_cell.angle_beta   90.00
_cell.angle_gamma   90.00
#
_symmetry.space_group_name_H-M   'P 1'
#
loop_
_entity.id
_entity.type
_entity.pdbx_description
1 polymer ?
#
loop_
_entity_poly.entity_id
_entity_poly.type
_entity_poly.pdbx_seq_one_letter_code
_entity_poly.pdbx_strand_id
1 'polypeptide(L)'
;MAIRRYKPTSPGRRFQTVSTFEEVTSTNPERSLLRSAKKSGGRNNNGRITSRHRGGGHKRRYRVVDFKRTKDAVPARVASIEYDPNRSARVALLHYLDGEKRYILAPAGIQVGATVMSGPQADIRPGNAMALSDMPLGMTIHNIELSPGKGGQLARSAGSSAQLMAREGKYAQVRLSSGEMRLILVTCRATIGQVGNVDHENISVGKAGRLRWLGRRPHVRGVAMNPVDHPHGGGEGKTSGGRHPVTPWGVPTKGYKTRRNKRTDKFIVRRRKQ
;
A
#
# COMPACT_ATOMS: atom_id res chain seq x y z
N MET A 1 2.27 -7.58 20.75
CA MET A 1 2.66 -6.50 19.80
C MET A 1 3.66 -7.05 18.80
N ALA A 2 3.36 -6.95 17.53
CA ALA A 2 4.23 -7.47 16.47
C ALA A 2 5.52 -6.64 16.22
N ILE A 3 5.99 -5.85 17.22
CA ILE A 3 7.14 -4.95 17.10
C ILE A 3 8.12 -5.17 18.25
N ARG A 4 9.37 -5.45 17.90
CA ARG A 4 10.50 -5.53 18.83
C ARG A 4 11.28 -4.21 18.82
N ARG A 5 11.57 -3.68 20.00
CA ARG A 5 12.49 -2.56 20.23
C ARG A 5 13.90 -3.09 20.54
N TYR A 6 14.92 -2.34 20.16
CA TYR A 6 16.31 -2.64 20.51
C TYR A 6 16.75 -1.85 21.75
N LYS A 7 17.72 -2.39 22.50
CA LYS A 7 18.40 -1.64 23.55
C LYS A 7 19.19 -0.47 22.92
N PRO A 8 19.27 0.69 23.58
CA PRO A 8 19.92 1.91 23.04
C PRO A 8 21.45 1.84 23.12
N THR A 9 22.05 0.80 22.52
CA THR A 9 23.50 0.56 22.55
C THR A 9 24.30 1.43 21.58
N SER A 10 23.64 2.05 20.60
CA SER A 10 24.26 2.96 19.63
C SER A 10 23.21 3.97 19.11
N PRO A 11 23.64 5.11 18.52
CA PRO A 11 22.72 6.11 17.98
C PRO A 11 21.70 5.52 17.00
N GLY A 12 22.12 4.61 16.14
CA GLY A 12 21.24 3.96 15.16
C GLY A 12 20.23 2.98 15.76
N ARG A 13 20.59 2.34 16.91
CA ARG A 13 19.70 1.40 17.60
C ARG A 13 18.74 2.05 18.57
N ARG A 14 19.06 3.24 19.07
CA ARG A 14 18.25 3.95 20.08
C ARG A 14 16.77 4.01 19.74
N PHE A 15 16.44 4.31 18.50
CA PHE A 15 15.06 4.47 18.03
C PHE A 15 14.63 3.37 17.04
N GLN A 16 15.48 2.36 16.82
CA GLN A 16 15.19 1.33 15.85
C GLN A 16 14.17 0.34 16.39
N THR A 17 13.15 0.05 15.57
CA THR A 17 12.22 -1.04 15.80
C THR A 17 12.14 -1.95 14.59
N VAL A 18 11.70 -3.19 14.78
CA VAL A 18 11.51 -4.17 13.72
C VAL A 18 10.25 -4.98 13.99
N SER A 19 9.62 -5.49 12.93
CA SER A 19 8.55 -6.46 13.06
C SER A 19 9.10 -7.78 13.64
N THR A 20 8.33 -8.44 14.49
CA THR A 20 8.65 -9.78 15.03
C THR A 20 8.32 -10.89 14.05
N PHE A 21 7.54 -10.59 13.01
CA PHE A 21 7.09 -11.54 11.99
C PHE A 21 6.25 -12.72 12.53
N GLU A 22 5.61 -12.58 13.68
CA GLU A 22 4.79 -13.62 14.32
C GLU A 22 3.69 -14.20 13.39
N GLU A 23 3.12 -13.34 12.51
CA GLU A 23 2.10 -13.74 11.54
C GLU A 23 2.66 -14.57 10.36
N VAL A 24 3.98 -14.57 10.16
CA VAL A 24 4.61 -15.22 9.01
C VAL A 24 4.85 -16.69 9.32
N THR A 25 4.22 -17.57 8.57
CA THR A 25 4.30 -19.04 8.78
C THR A 25 5.30 -19.71 7.84
N SER A 26 5.66 -19.06 6.71
CA SER A 26 6.65 -19.58 5.76
C SER A 26 7.57 -18.49 5.27
N THR A 27 8.87 -18.80 5.18
CA THR A 27 9.90 -17.93 4.59
C THR A 27 10.15 -18.21 3.11
N ASN A 28 9.74 -19.39 2.64
CA ASN A 28 9.98 -19.84 1.26
C ASN A 28 8.79 -19.50 0.37
N PRO A 29 8.96 -18.60 -0.61
CA PRO A 29 7.88 -18.24 -1.52
C PRO A 29 7.66 -19.31 -2.59
N GLU A 30 6.41 -19.44 -3.06
CA GLU A 30 6.05 -20.30 -4.19
C GLU A 30 6.77 -19.86 -5.48
N ARG A 31 7.63 -20.73 -6.03
CA ARG A 31 8.53 -20.39 -7.14
C ARG A 31 7.79 -20.05 -8.44
N SER A 32 6.70 -20.74 -8.72
CA SER A 32 5.86 -20.54 -9.92
C SER A 32 5.27 -19.12 -9.98
N LEU A 33 5.01 -18.51 -8.81
CA LEU A 33 4.43 -17.18 -8.66
C LEU A 33 5.46 -16.05 -8.51
N LEU A 34 6.75 -16.35 -8.73
CA LEU A 34 7.82 -15.34 -8.67
C LEU A 34 8.17 -14.82 -10.06
N ARG A 35 8.38 -13.52 -10.14
CA ARG A 35 8.91 -12.83 -11.35
C ARG A 35 10.12 -11.99 -10.99
N SER A 36 10.99 -11.75 -11.98
CA SER A 36 12.11 -10.82 -11.80
C SER A 36 11.59 -9.40 -11.62
N ALA A 37 12.15 -8.66 -10.66
CA ALA A 37 11.83 -7.25 -10.43
C ALA A 37 13.00 -6.39 -10.90
N LYS A 38 12.91 -5.83 -12.11
CA LYS A 38 13.88 -4.87 -12.63
C LYS A 38 13.78 -3.55 -11.85
N LYS A 39 14.92 -2.95 -11.51
CA LYS A 39 14.97 -1.65 -10.81
C LYS A 39 15.08 -0.53 -11.83
N SER A 40 14.11 0.37 -11.86
CA SER A 40 14.10 1.53 -12.77
C SER A 40 14.95 2.70 -12.28
N GLY A 41 15.35 2.71 -11.00
CA GLY A 41 16.07 3.85 -10.41
C GLY A 41 15.24 5.16 -10.39
N GLY A 42 13.91 5.07 -10.38
CA GLY A 42 13.01 6.22 -10.43
C GLY A 42 12.80 6.82 -11.81
N ARG A 43 13.21 6.11 -12.87
CA ARG A 43 13.04 6.53 -14.27
C ARG A 43 11.75 6.00 -14.86
N ASN A 44 11.15 6.79 -15.75
CA ASN A 44 9.98 6.39 -16.54
C ASN A 44 10.39 5.58 -17.79
N ASN A 45 9.43 5.27 -18.66
CA ASN A 45 9.66 4.58 -19.95
C ASN A 45 10.58 5.36 -20.91
N ASN A 46 10.63 6.68 -20.80
CA ASN A 46 11.49 7.55 -21.60
C ASN A 46 12.88 7.76 -20.96
N GLY A 47 13.23 7.03 -19.91
CA GLY A 47 14.51 7.16 -19.20
C GLY A 47 14.66 8.39 -18.30
N ARG A 48 13.66 9.28 -18.25
CA ARG A 48 13.69 10.50 -17.42
C ARG A 48 13.38 10.18 -15.96
N ILE A 49 14.08 10.84 -15.04
CA ILE A 49 13.85 10.70 -13.60
C ILE A 49 12.54 11.39 -13.23
N THR A 50 11.50 10.61 -12.92
CA THR A 50 10.21 11.10 -12.45
C THR A 50 10.03 10.94 -10.93
N SER A 51 10.81 10.06 -10.30
CA SER A 51 10.85 9.89 -8.84
C SER A 51 12.30 9.96 -8.38
N ARG A 52 12.69 11.12 -7.83
CA ARG A 52 14.06 11.37 -7.36
C ARG A 52 14.41 10.52 -6.14
N HIS A 53 15.70 10.38 -5.86
CA HIS A 53 16.24 9.69 -4.69
C HIS A 53 15.79 8.22 -4.58
N ARG A 54 15.64 7.55 -5.71
CA ARG A 54 15.35 6.11 -5.82
C ARG A 54 16.53 5.38 -6.44
N GLY A 55 16.78 4.16 -5.96
CA GLY A 55 17.82 3.28 -6.52
C GLY A 55 18.59 2.51 -5.48
N GLY A 56 19.37 1.53 -5.95
CA GLY A 56 20.07 0.58 -5.08
C GLY A 56 19.08 -0.33 -4.32
N GLY A 57 19.43 -0.64 -3.08
CA GLY A 57 18.66 -1.51 -2.21
C GLY A 57 18.84 -3.01 -2.48
N HIS A 58 18.33 -3.85 -1.59
CA HIS A 58 18.43 -5.31 -1.68
C HIS A 58 17.78 -5.85 -2.96
N LYS A 59 18.32 -6.93 -3.55
CA LYS A 59 17.72 -7.65 -4.68
C LYS A 59 16.37 -8.23 -4.24
N ARG A 60 15.33 -8.05 -5.08
CA ARG A 60 13.96 -8.50 -4.78
C ARG A 60 13.40 -9.31 -5.94
N ARG A 61 12.54 -10.26 -5.63
CA ARG A 61 11.67 -10.92 -6.59
C ARG A 61 10.25 -10.42 -6.38
N TYR A 62 9.52 -10.20 -7.46
CA TYR A 62 8.12 -9.79 -7.41
C TYR A 62 7.24 -11.02 -7.22
N ARG A 63 6.30 -10.98 -6.30
CA ARG A 63 5.26 -11.98 -6.13
C ARG A 63 4.03 -11.58 -6.95
N VAL A 64 3.57 -12.48 -7.82
CA VAL A 64 2.34 -12.28 -8.58
C VAL A 64 1.17 -12.45 -7.62
N VAL A 65 0.54 -11.33 -7.26
CA VAL A 65 -0.61 -11.30 -6.35
C VAL A 65 -1.88 -11.13 -7.16
N ASP A 66 -2.87 -11.94 -6.87
CA ASP A 66 -4.20 -11.85 -7.47
C ASP A 66 -5.00 -10.70 -6.85
N PHE A 67 -4.95 -9.55 -7.50
CA PHE A 67 -5.77 -8.39 -7.15
C PHE A 67 -7.17 -8.43 -7.78
N LYS A 68 -7.41 -9.31 -8.74
CA LYS A 68 -8.68 -9.38 -9.47
C LYS A 68 -9.69 -10.30 -8.80
N ARG A 69 -9.21 -11.37 -8.18
CA ARG A 69 -10.06 -12.36 -7.51
C ARG A 69 -11.15 -12.90 -8.42
N THR A 70 -10.79 -13.25 -9.67
CA THR A 70 -11.72 -13.65 -10.73
C THR A 70 -12.16 -15.12 -10.66
N LYS A 71 -11.62 -15.91 -9.75
CA LYS A 71 -11.95 -17.32 -9.62
C LYS A 71 -13.16 -17.49 -8.70
N ASP A 72 -14.33 -17.38 -9.28
CA ASP A 72 -15.59 -17.42 -8.55
C ASP A 72 -16.03 -18.84 -8.21
N ALA A 73 -16.73 -18.99 -7.09
CA ALA A 73 -17.35 -20.23 -6.59
C ALA A 73 -16.35 -21.39 -6.31
N VAL A 74 -15.05 -21.19 -6.47
CA VAL A 74 -14.04 -22.21 -6.12
C VAL A 74 -13.41 -21.86 -4.78
N PRO A 75 -13.60 -22.68 -3.74
CA PRO A 75 -12.99 -22.45 -2.45
C PRO A 75 -11.49 -22.70 -2.51
N ALA A 76 -10.75 -21.91 -1.74
CA ALA A 76 -9.30 -22.02 -1.60
C ALA A 76 -8.93 -22.05 -0.12
N ARG A 77 -7.98 -22.91 0.25
CA ARG A 77 -7.42 -22.97 1.59
C ARG A 77 -6.19 -22.08 1.70
N VAL A 78 -6.06 -21.34 2.77
CA VAL A 78 -4.84 -20.60 3.11
C VAL A 78 -3.76 -21.60 3.52
N ALA A 79 -2.73 -21.73 2.69
CA ALA A 79 -1.61 -22.65 2.92
C ALA A 79 -0.52 -22.03 3.80
N SER A 80 -0.18 -20.75 3.56
CA SER A 80 0.83 -20.02 4.32
C SER A 80 0.58 -18.53 4.30
N ILE A 81 1.14 -17.84 5.29
CA ILE A 81 1.25 -16.38 5.33
C ILE A 81 2.72 -16.01 5.19
N GLU A 82 3.05 -15.14 4.24
CA GLU A 82 4.42 -14.86 3.84
C GLU A 82 4.76 -13.37 3.87
N TYR A 83 6.04 -13.09 4.06
CA TYR A 83 6.60 -11.75 3.90
C TYR A 83 6.82 -11.43 2.42
N ASP A 84 6.34 -10.26 1.95
CA ASP A 84 6.65 -9.73 0.61
C ASP A 84 7.53 -8.47 0.73
N PRO A 85 8.77 -8.46 0.18
CA PRO A 85 9.65 -7.30 0.22
C PRO A 85 9.19 -6.12 -0.63
N ASN A 86 8.16 -6.31 -1.48
CA ASN A 86 7.69 -5.29 -2.42
C ASN A 86 6.52 -4.46 -1.87
N ARG A 87 5.93 -4.89 -0.76
CA ARG A 87 4.78 -4.22 -0.13
C ARG A 87 4.87 -4.25 1.40
N SER A 88 4.12 -3.40 2.04
CA SER A 88 4.02 -3.37 3.50
C SER A 88 3.11 -4.48 4.04
N ALA A 89 2.08 -4.88 3.29
CA ALA A 89 1.16 -5.96 3.64
C ALA A 89 1.82 -7.33 3.54
N ARG A 90 1.39 -8.28 4.38
CA ARG A 90 1.69 -9.71 4.22
C ARG A 90 0.89 -10.26 3.05
N VAL A 91 1.32 -11.37 2.49
CA VAL A 91 0.59 -12.12 1.47
C VAL A 91 0.25 -13.51 1.97
N ALA A 92 -0.93 -13.99 1.62
CA ALA A 92 -1.37 -15.35 1.90
C ALA A 92 -1.31 -16.18 0.62
N LEU A 93 -0.69 -17.33 0.69
CA LEU A 93 -0.70 -18.33 -0.39
C LEU A 93 -2.00 -19.14 -0.29
N LEU A 94 -2.76 -19.16 -1.35
CA LEU A 94 -3.99 -19.94 -1.49
C LEU A 94 -3.73 -21.17 -2.34
N HIS A 95 -4.23 -22.31 -1.88
CA HIS A 95 -4.38 -23.52 -2.67
C HIS A 95 -5.87 -23.72 -2.96
N TYR A 96 -6.23 -23.61 -4.23
CA TYR A 96 -7.58 -23.87 -4.71
C TYR A 96 -7.85 -25.37 -4.84
N LEU A 97 -9.11 -25.80 -4.77
CA LEU A 97 -9.49 -27.22 -4.90
C LEU A 97 -9.08 -27.83 -6.25
N ASP A 98 -8.98 -27.03 -7.29
CA ASP A 98 -8.53 -27.45 -8.63
C ASP A 98 -7.00 -27.48 -8.80
N GLY A 99 -6.24 -27.32 -7.69
CA GLY A 99 -4.78 -27.36 -7.69
C GLY A 99 -4.08 -26.06 -8.03
N GLU A 100 -4.79 -25.00 -8.50
CA GLU A 100 -4.18 -23.71 -8.78
C GLU A 100 -3.72 -23.03 -7.48
N LYS A 101 -2.57 -22.36 -7.54
CA LYS A 101 -2.05 -21.57 -6.43
C LYS A 101 -2.08 -20.09 -6.78
N ARG A 102 -2.50 -19.23 -5.86
CA ARG A 102 -2.45 -17.77 -5.99
C ARG A 102 -2.05 -17.10 -4.69
N TYR A 103 -1.37 -15.96 -4.80
CA TYR A 103 -1.19 -15.06 -3.67
C TYR A 103 -2.32 -14.05 -3.59
N ILE A 104 -2.78 -13.75 -2.38
CA ILE A 104 -3.66 -12.63 -2.07
C ILE A 104 -3.03 -11.74 -1.00
N LEU A 105 -3.56 -10.53 -0.80
CA LEU A 105 -3.24 -9.74 0.40
C LEU A 105 -3.80 -10.47 1.62
N ALA A 106 -2.99 -10.68 2.65
CA ALA A 106 -3.44 -11.31 3.88
C ALA A 106 -4.31 -10.32 4.68
N PRO A 107 -5.59 -10.62 4.90
CA PRO A 107 -6.43 -9.84 5.81
C PRO A 107 -5.96 -9.95 7.25
N ALA A 108 -6.32 -8.97 8.08
CA ALA A 108 -6.09 -9.05 9.52
C ALA A 108 -6.85 -10.24 10.12
N GLY A 109 -6.17 -11.02 10.96
CA GLY A 109 -6.75 -12.16 11.66
C GLY A 109 -6.94 -13.44 10.85
N ILE A 110 -6.52 -13.45 9.57
CA ILE A 110 -6.57 -14.70 8.79
C ILE A 110 -5.55 -15.72 9.31
N GLN A 111 -5.95 -16.99 9.37
CA GLN A 111 -5.10 -18.08 9.84
C GLN A 111 -4.83 -19.09 8.73
N VAL A 112 -3.74 -19.83 8.87
CA VAL A 112 -3.45 -20.99 8.00
C VAL A 112 -4.55 -22.04 8.20
N GLY A 113 -5.01 -22.63 7.09
CA GLY A 113 -6.14 -23.56 7.09
C GLY A 113 -7.51 -22.91 6.86
N ALA A 114 -7.63 -21.58 7.00
CA ALA A 114 -8.88 -20.89 6.72
C ALA A 114 -9.27 -21.04 5.24
N THR A 115 -10.57 -21.17 4.97
CA THR A 115 -11.11 -21.23 3.61
C THR A 115 -11.54 -19.84 3.17
N VAL A 116 -11.16 -19.44 1.97
CA VAL A 116 -11.58 -18.20 1.32
C VAL A 116 -12.15 -18.48 -0.05
N MET A 117 -13.14 -17.69 -0.43
CA MET A 117 -13.85 -17.86 -1.70
C MET A 117 -14.08 -16.48 -2.35
N SER A 118 -14.30 -16.47 -3.65
CA SER A 118 -14.69 -15.28 -4.40
C SER A 118 -16.03 -15.53 -5.11
N GLY A 119 -16.78 -14.46 -5.38
CA GLY A 119 -18.05 -14.51 -6.12
C GLY A 119 -19.26 -14.18 -5.26
N PRO A 120 -20.46 -14.14 -5.86
CA PRO A 120 -21.69 -13.72 -5.19
C PRO A 120 -22.15 -14.69 -4.09
N GLN A 121 -21.76 -15.95 -4.17
CA GLN A 121 -22.09 -16.99 -3.18
C GLN A 121 -21.10 -17.05 -2.01
N ALA A 122 -20.09 -16.17 -1.98
CA ALA A 122 -19.10 -16.18 -0.92
C ALA A 122 -19.70 -15.63 0.39
N ASP A 123 -19.46 -16.33 1.51
CA ASP A 123 -19.85 -15.84 2.84
C ASP A 123 -19.22 -14.49 3.17
N ILE A 124 -19.87 -13.76 4.08
CA ILE A 124 -19.36 -12.48 4.58
C ILE A 124 -18.27 -12.75 5.64
N ARG A 125 -17.09 -13.18 5.18
CA ARG A 125 -15.93 -13.47 6.04
C ARG A 125 -14.69 -12.72 5.56
N PRO A 126 -13.76 -12.33 6.47
CA PRO A 126 -12.51 -11.69 6.07
C PRO A 126 -11.72 -12.53 5.06
N GLY A 127 -11.31 -11.91 3.95
CA GLY A 127 -10.59 -12.56 2.85
C GLY A 127 -11.46 -12.98 1.68
N ASN A 128 -12.77 -13.09 1.84
CA ASN A 128 -13.70 -13.34 0.74
C ASN A 128 -13.86 -12.10 -0.12
N ALA A 129 -14.02 -12.28 -1.43
CA ALA A 129 -14.12 -11.21 -2.40
C ALA A 129 -15.42 -11.32 -3.20
N MET A 130 -16.14 -10.21 -3.35
CA MET A 130 -17.39 -10.15 -4.09
C MET A 130 -17.58 -8.76 -4.70
N ALA A 131 -18.63 -8.57 -5.48
CA ALA A 131 -19.01 -7.25 -5.98
C ALA A 131 -19.54 -6.36 -4.83
N LEU A 132 -19.38 -5.04 -4.96
CA LEU A 132 -19.91 -4.10 -3.98
C LEU A 132 -21.44 -4.14 -3.87
N SER A 133 -22.12 -4.64 -4.92
CA SER A 133 -23.57 -4.91 -4.91
C SER A 133 -23.97 -5.93 -3.84
N ASP A 134 -23.13 -6.92 -3.59
CA ASP A 134 -23.45 -8.10 -2.77
C ASP A 134 -23.01 -7.93 -1.31
N MET A 135 -22.23 -6.87 -1.03
CA MET A 135 -21.70 -6.59 0.32
C MET A 135 -22.70 -5.83 1.17
N PRO A 136 -22.86 -6.15 2.47
CA PRO A 136 -23.65 -5.33 3.39
C PRO A 136 -23.09 -3.92 3.56
N LEU A 137 -23.97 -2.96 3.82
CA LEU A 137 -23.56 -1.60 4.16
C LEU A 137 -22.86 -1.57 5.51
N GLY A 138 -21.98 -0.60 5.71
CA GLY A 138 -21.18 -0.45 6.93
C GLY A 138 -19.94 -1.34 6.99
N MET A 139 -19.79 -2.31 6.09
CA MET A 139 -18.69 -3.27 6.10
C MET A 139 -17.33 -2.60 5.84
N THR A 140 -16.33 -3.12 6.55
CA THR A 140 -14.92 -2.81 6.30
C THR A 140 -14.41 -3.66 5.15
N ILE A 141 -13.82 -3.02 4.15
CA ILE A 141 -13.36 -3.66 2.91
C ILE A 141 -11.96 -3.19 2.52
N HIS A 142 -11.27 -3.99 1.74
CA HIS A 142 -9.95 -3.65 1.18
C HIS A 142 -9.82 -4.19 -0.26
N ASN A 143 -8.68 -3.94 -0.91
CA ASN A 143 -8.40 -4.39 -2.28
C ASN A 143 -9.51 -4.02 -3.26
N ILE A 144 -9.95 -2.75 -3.24
CA ILE A 144 -11.13 -2.27 -3.95
C ILE A 144 -10.76 -1.89 -5.38
N GLU A 145 -11.55 -2.34 -6.35
CA GLU A 145 -11.44 -1.92 -7.74
C GLU A 145 -11.96 -0.50 -7.96
N LEU A 146 -11.40 0.19 -8.96
CA LEU A 146 -11.90 1.47 -9.47
C LEU A 146 -12.67 1.31 -10.79
N SER A 147 -12.41 0.23 -11.50
CA SER A 147 -13.11 -0.15 -12.73
C SER A 147 -13.28 -1.66 -12.74
N PRO A 148 -14.43 -2.19 -13.15
CA PRO A 148 -14.69 -3.63 -13.13
C PRO A 148 -13.62 -4.41 -13.90
N GLY A 149 -13.14 -5.52 -13.31
CA GLY A 149 -12.17 -6.43 -13.90
C GLY A 149 -10.72 -5.92 -13.99
N LYS A 150 -10.45 -4.69 -13.56
CA LYS A 150 -9.08 -4.13 -13.56
C LYS A 150 -8.22 -4.66 -12.43
N GLY A 151 -8.84 -5.14 -11.38
CA GLY A 151 -8.19 -5.55 -10.13
C GLY A 151 -8.13 -4.42 -9.10
N GLY A 152 -8.02 -4.79 -7.84
CA GLY A 152 -8.02 -3.87 -6.71
C GLY A 152 -6.90 -2.84 -6.78
N GLN A 153 -7.23 -1.58 -6.52
CA GLN A 153 -6.31 -0.45 -6.56
C GLN A 153 -6.28 0.34 -5.24
N LEU A 154 -7.40 0.39 -4.50
CA LEU A 154 -7.52 1.11 -3.25
C LEU A 154 -7.37 0.16 -2.06
N ALA A 155 -6.94 0.69 -0.91
CA ALA A 155 -6.80 -0.02 0.36
C ALA A 155 -6.01 -1.33 0.24
N ARG A 156 -4.73 -1.26 -0.18
CA ARG A 156 -3.85 -2.42 -0.37
C ARG A 156 -2.61 -2.42 0.53
N SER A 157 -2.33 -1.33 1.20
CA SER A 157 -1.19 -1.23 2.12
C SER A 157 -1.51 -1.88 3.47
N ALA A 158 -0.47 -2.23 4.23
CA ALA A 158 -0.63 -2.74 5.59
C ALA A 158 -1.56 -1.85 6.43
N GLY A 159 -2.48 -2.45 7.18
CA GLY A 159 -3.43 -1.75 8.03
C GLY A 159 -4.46 -0.89 7.30
N SER A 160 -4.44 -0.82 5.96
CA SER A 160 -5.42 -0.01 5.24
C SER A 160 -6.77 -0.72 5.10
N SER A 161 -7.82 0.08 5.15
CA SER A 161 -9.20 -0.36 4.92
C SER A 161 -10.01 0.80 4.36
N ALA A 162 -11.20 0.51 3.89
CA ALA A 162 -12.22 1.47 3.53
C ALA A 162 -13.56 0.95 4.04
N GLN A 163 -14.57 1.79 4.12
CA GLN A 163 -15.91 1.43 4.59
C GLN A 163 -16.93 1.67 3.49
N LEU A 164 -17.79 0.68 3.23
CA LEU A 164 -18.93 0.80 2.33
C LEU A 164 -20.06 1.52 3.05
N MET A 165 -20.35 2.76 2.65
CA MET A 165 -21.32 3.62 3.37
C MET A 165 -22.73 3.49 2.85
N ALA A 166 -22.91 3.57 1.53
CA ALA A 166 -24.22 3.54 0.87
C ALA A 166 -24.09 2.95 -0.54
N ARG A 167 -25.24 2.57 -1.10
CA ARG A 167 -25.38 2.20 -2.51
C ARG A 167 -26.57 2.95 -3.09
N GLU A 168 -26.34 3.62 -4.21
CA GLU A 168 -27.34 4.42 -4.89
C GLU A 168 -27.24 4.16 -6.40
N GLY A 169 -28.23 3.51 -6.96
CA GLY A 169 -28.28 3.14 -8.38
C GLY A 169 -27.02 2.35 -8.80
N LYS A 170 -26.26 2.90 -9.74
CA LYS A 170 -25.04 2.25 -10.29
C LYS A 170 -23.80 2.43 -9.44
N TYR A 171 -23.85 3.21 -8.35
CA TYR A 171 -22.67 3.57 -7.57
C TYR A 171 -22.80 3.17 -6.11
N ALA A 172 -21.65 2.79 -5.53
CA ALA A 172 -21.45 2.61 -4.12
C ALA A 172 -20.62 3.78 -3.58
N GLN A 173 -20.99 4.32 -2.43
CA GLN A 173 -20.23 5.33 -1.70
C GLN A 173 -19.27 4.65 -0.75
N VAL A 174 -17.98 4.86 -0.96
CA VAL A 174 -16.91 4.25 -0.16
C VAL A 174 -16.11 5.32 0.53
N ARG A 175 -16.00 5.23 1.86
CA ARG A 175 -15.15 6.09 2.70
C ARG A 175 -13.77 5.47 2.82
N LEU A 176 -12.76 6.15 2.31
CA LEU A 176 -11.35 5.73 2.41
C LEU A 176 -10.75 6.08 3.77
N SER A 177 -9.63 5.46 4.14
CA SER A 177 -8.86 5.76 5.36
C SER A 177 -8.43 7.23 5.48
N SER A 178 -8.28 7.93 4.35
CA SER A 178 -7.99 9.38 4.32
C SER A 178 -9.20 10.27 4.68
N GLY A 179 -10.41 9.69 4.86
CA GLY A 179 -11.66 10.42 5.03
C GLY A 179 -12.34 10.87 3.73
N GLU A 180 -11.71 10.66 2.57
CA GLU A 180 -12.32 10.92 1.27
C GLU A 180 -13.46 9.95 0.99
N MET A 181 -14.62 10.46 0.55
CA MET A 181 -15.75 9.64 0.09
C MET A 181 -15.78 9.63 -1.43
N ARG A 182 -15.80 8.44 -2.01
CA ARG A 182 -15.80 8.23 -3.45
C ARG A 182 -16.95 7.38 -3.93
N LEU A 183 -17.41 7.70 -5.14
CA LEU A 183 -18.32 6.85 -5.91
C LEU A 183 -17.51 5.80 -6.66
N ILE A 184 -17.90 4.55 -6.52
CA ILE A 184 -17.32 3.39 -7.21
C ILE A 184 -18.49 2.59 -7.79
N LEU A 185 -18.36 2.06 -9.00
CA LEU A 185 -19.42 1.24 -9.60
C LEU A 185 -19.72 0.02 -8.71
N VAL A 186 -20.96 -0.30 -8.51
CA VAL A 186 -21.41 -1.45 -7.69
C VAL A 186 -20.92 -2.80 -8.21
N THR A 187 -20.62 -2.89 -9.51
CA THR A 187 -20.04 -4.07 -10.16
C THR A 187 -18.55 -4.26 -9.87
N CYS A 188 -17.86 -3.24 -9.31
CA CYS A 188 -16.47 -3.36 -8.87
C CYS A 188 -16.38 -4.33 -7.69
N ARG A 189 -15.29 -5.11 -7.69
CA ARG A 189 -15.01 -6.07 -6.62
C ARG A 189 -14.21 -5.44 -5.49
N ALA A 190 -14.41 -5.97 -4.30
CA ALA A 190 -13.59 -5.69 -3.13
C ALA A 190 -13.43 -6.97 -2.30
N THR A 191 -12.52 -6.93 -1.33
CA THR A 191 -12.31 -8.03 -0.37
C THR A 191 -12.75 -7.57 1.01
N ILE A 192 -13.46 -8.44 1.74
CA ILE A 192 -13.98 -8.15 3.08
C ILE A 192 -12.83 -8.11 4.09
N GLY A 193 -12.91 -7.18 5.03
CA GLY A 193 -11.96 -7.01 6.13
C GLY A 193 -10.93 -5.91 5.88
N GLN A 194 -9.98 -5.80 6.81
CA GLN A 194 -8.83 -4.89 6.79
C GLN A 194 -7.58 -5.65 6.34
N VAL A 195 -6.63 -4.97 5.71
CA VAL A 195 -5.31 -5.56 5.40
C VAL A 195 -4.52 -5.79 6.68
N GLY A 196 -3.90 -6.96 6.82
CA GLY A 196 -3.06 -7.32 7.98
C GLY A 196 -1.79 -6.47 8.14
N ASN A 197 -0.95 -6.86 9.13
CA ASN A 197 0.28 -6.13 9.49
C ASN A 197 0.02 -4.67 9.91
N VAL A 198 -1.01 -4.45 10.72
CA VAL A 198 -1.48 -3.12 11.14
C VAL A 198 -0.37 -2.29 11.80
N ASP A 199 0.48 -2.93 12.62
CA ASP A 199 1.59 -2.26 13.33
C ASP A 199 2.74 -1.79 12.41
N HIS A 200 2.65 -1.99 11.09
CA HIS A 200 3.72 -1.60 10.16
C HIS A 200 4.04 -0.09 10.21
N GLU A 201 3.05 0.76 10.44
CA GLU A 201 3.23 2.21 10.52
C GLU A 201 4.10 2.63 11.73
N ASN A 202 4.09 1.84 12.81
CA ASN A 202 4.81 2.10 14.04
C ASN A 202 6.30 1.68 13.97
N ILE A 203 6.76 1.14 12.82
CA ILE A 203 8.14 0.69 12.64
C ILE A 203 9.05 1.89 12.38
N SER A 204 10.00 2.12 13.31
CA SER A 204 11.07 3.11 13.13
C SER A 204 12.29 2.50 12.45
N VAL A 205 12.74 3.12 11.37
CA VAL A 205 13.90 2.65 10.60
C VAL A 205 15.21 2.77 11.39
N GLY A 206 15.36 3.82 12.20
CA GLY A 206 16.45 4.06 13.15
C GLY A 206 17.77 4.55 12.53
N LYS A 207 18.14 4.09 11.33
CA LYS A 207 19.41 4.49 10.67
C LYS A 207 19.29 4.69 9.17
N ALA A 208 20.12 5.58 8.62
CA ALA A 208 20.16 5.90 7.19
C ALA A 208 20.51 4.67 6.31
N GLY A 209 21.40 3.80 6.77
CA GLY A 209 21.78 2.57 6.06
C GLY A 209 20.58 1.66 5.78
N ARG A 210 19.63 1.57 6.70
CA ARG A 210 18.41 0.76 6.49
C ARG A 210 17.53 1.35 5.38
N LEU A 211 17.43 2.68 5.27
CA LEU A 211 16.77 3.34 4.14
C LEU A 211 17.46 3.04 2.81
N ARG A 212 18.81 2.96 2.80
CA ARG A 212 19.58 2.55 1.62
C ARG A 212 19.23 1.13 1.19
N TRP A 213 19.11 0.20 2.14
CA TRP A 213 18.67 -1.19 1.85
C TRP A 213 17.26 -1.27 1.24
N LEU A 214 16.39 -0.33 1.63
CA LEU A 214 15.04 -0.21 1.06
C LEU A 214 15.02 0.45 -0.33
N GLY A 215 16.17 0.91 -0.85
CA GLY A 215 16.28 1.55 -2.16
C GLY A 215 16.01 3.05 -2.15
N ARG A 216 16.05 3.69 -1.00
CA ARG A 216 15.99 5.15 -0.88
C ARG A 216 17.40 5.73 -0.82
N ARG A 217 17.70 6.68 -1.69
CA ARG A 217 18.96 7.43 -1.69
C ARG A 217 18.88 8.61 -0.72
N PRO A 218 20.03 9.11 -0.23
CA PRO A 218 20.09 10.32 0.58
C PRO A 218 19.41 11.50 -0.12
N HIS A 219 18.85 12.40 0.67
CA HIS A 219 18.20 13.62 0.21
C HIS A 219 18.78 14.81 0.95
N VAL A 220 19.30 15.79 0.21
CA VAL A 220 19.79 17.06 0.75
C VAL A 220 18.60 18.01 0.90
N ARG A 221 18.55 18.74 2.02
CA ARG A 221 17.51 19.76 2.27
C ARG A 221 17.77 20.98 1.38
N GLY A 222 16.74 21.62 0.86
CA GLY A 222 16.87 22.80 0.03
C GLY A 222 17.62 23.97 0.70
N VAL A 223 17.46 24.12 2.01
CA VAL A 223 18.19 25.15 2.81
C VAL A 223 19.72 24.93 2.82
N ALA A 224 20.19 23.70 2.59
CA ALA A 224 21.61 23.37 2.54
C ALA A 224 22.19 23.38 1.11
N MET A 225 21.45 23.93 0.17
CA MET A 225 21.84 24.08 -1.24
C MET A 225 22.22 25.52 -1.54
N ASN A 226 22.80 25.74 -2.73
CA ASN A 226 23.03 27.08 -3.25
C ASN A 226 21.72 27.70 -3.82
N PRO A 227 21.65 29.06 -3.96
CA PRO A 227 20.46 29.71 -4.50
C PRO A 227 20.05 29.23 -5.89
N VAL A 228 21.01 28.83 -6.73
CA VAL A 228 20.75 28.27 -8.07
C VAL A 228 20.03 26.93 -8.04
N ASP A 229 20.24 26.13 -6.98
CA ASP A 229 19.72 24.76 -6.89
C ASP A 229 18.34 24.68 -6.22
N HIS A 230 18.04 25.64 -5.34
CA HIS A 230 16.78 25.63 -4.58
C HIS A 230 16.37 27.04 -4.14
N PRO A 231 15.06 27.39 -4.17
CA PRO A 231 14.56 28.69 -3.68
C PRO A 231 14.83 28.98 -2.19
N HIS A 232 15.17 27.96 -1.40
CA HIS A 232 15.58 28.10 0.01
C HIS A 232 17.10 28.09 0.19
N GLY A 233 17.86 28.05 -0.89
CA GLY A 233 19.32 27.99 -0.86
C GLY A 233 19.94 29.35 -0.57
N GLY A 234 21.20 29.32 -0.16
CA GLY A 234 22.01 30.50 0.14
C GLY A 234 22.08 30.83 1.62
N GLY A 235 22.74 32.00 1.89
CA GLY A 235 23.00 32.49 3.24
C GLY A 235 24.31 31.97 3.83
N GLU A 236 24.70 32.55 4.97
CA GLU A 236 25.87 32.18 5.73
C GLU A 236 25.49 31.27 6.91
N GLY A 237 26.20 30.15 7.06
CA GLY A 237 26.01 29.20 8.15
C GLY A 237 24.61 28.56 8.19
N LYS A 238 23.96 28.56 9.36
CA LYS A 238 22.63 27.99 9.57
C LYS A 238 21.53 29.03 9.33
N THR A 239 21.26 29.35 8.09
CA THR A 239 20.19 30.30 7.72
C THR A 239 18.82 29.64 7.73
N SER A 240 17.76 30.45 7.92
CA SER A 240 16.37 30.03 7.77
C SER A 240 16.00 29.94 6.28
N GLY A 241 14.85 29.33 5.97
CA GLY A 241 14.37 29.21 4.58
C GLY A 241 13.97 30.54 3.91
N GLY A 242 13.87 31.65 4.66
CA GLY A 242 13.59 32.98 4.20
C GLY A 242 12.24 33.26 3.54
N ARG A 243 11.41 32.22 3.34
CA ARG A 243 10.11 32.25 2.67
C ARG A 243 9.24 31.06 3.04
N HIS A 244 7.98 31.07 2.60
CA HIS A 244 7.12 29.92 2.74
C HIS A 244 7.73 28.66 2.11
N PRO A 245 7.50 27.45 2.71
CA PRO A 245 8.06 26.21 2.19
C PRO A 245 7.63 25.96 0.74
N VAL A 246 8.60 25.81 -0.15
CA VAL A 246 8.38 25.54 -1.57
C VAL A 246 9.21 24.35 -2.05
N THR A 247 8.82 23.78 -3.19
CA THR A 247 9.58 22.76 -3.91
C THR A 247 10.77 23.40 -4.64
N PRO A 248 11.72 22.62 -5.18
CA PRO A 248 12.80 23.14 -6.04
C PRO A 248 12.29 23.96 -7.25
N TRP A 249 11.06 23.76 -7.66
CA TRP A 249 10.41 24.49 -8.75
C TRP A 249 9.54 25.68 -8.28
N GLY A 250 9.64 26.08 -7.01
CA GLY A 250 8.90 27.19 -6.45
C GLY A 250 7.43 26.93 -6.10
N VAL A 251 6.94 25.70 -6.26
CA VAL A 251 5.55 25.36 -5.93
C VAL A 251 5.38 25.26 -4.41
N PRO A 252 4.40 25.95 -3.78
CA PRO A 252 4.12 25.83 -2.36
C PRO A 252 3.87 24.39 -1.92
N THR A 253 4.48 23.99 -0.80
CA THR A 253 4.35 22.61 -0.27
C THR A 253 3.25 22.45 0.76
N LYS A 254 2.74 23.55 1.32
CA LYS A 254 1.65 23.59 2.29
C LYS A 254 0.45 24.32 1.71
N GLY A 255 -0.75 23.77 1.92
CA GLY A 255 -2.03 24.39 1.55
C GLY A 255 -2.35 24.44 0.05
N TYR A 256 -1.37 24.28 -0.83
CA TYR A 256 -1.60 24.36 -2.27
C TYR A 256 -2.30 23.11 -2.82
N LYS A 257 -3.41 23.33 -3.55
CA LYS A 257 -4.16 22.25 -4.20
C LYS A 257 -3.41 21.76 -5.45
N THR A 258 -2.73 20.61 -5.33
CA THR A 258 -1.94 20.03 -6.44
C THR A 258 -2.75 19.18 -7.39
N ARG A 259 -3.92 18.64 -6.98
CA ARG A 259 -4.77 17.80 -7.85
C ARG A 259 -5.44 18.65 -8.93
N ARG A 260 -5.16 18.32 -10.20
CA ARG A 260 -5.73 19.02 -11.38
C ARG A 260 -6.57 18.09 -12.28
N ASN A 261 -6.80 16.84 -11.87
CA ASN A 261 -7.54 15.86 -12.68
C ASN A 261 -9.05 16.09 -12.56
N LYS A 262 -9.60 16.90 -13.48
CA LYS A 262 -11.05 17.19 -13.55
C LYS A 262 -11.90 15.97 -13.94
N ARG A 263 -11.35 15.06 -14.76
CA ARG A 263 -12.07 13.89 -15.27
C ARG A 263 -12.64 12.98 -14.18
N THR A 264 -11.91 12.82 -13.07
CA THR A 264 -12.27 11.94 -11.96
C THR A 264 -12.84 12.67 -10.75
N ASP A 265 -12.97 14.02 -10.80
CA ASP A 265 -13.54 14.81 -9.70
C ASP A 265 -15.03 14.48 -9.47
N LYS A 266 -15.78 14.13 -10.52
CA LYS A 266 -17.17 13.72 -10.43
C LYS A 266 -17.42 12.48 -9.57
N PHE A 267 -16.37 11.67 -9.33
CA PHE A 267 -16.45 10.49 -8.46
C PHE A 267 -16.06 10.79 -7.01
N ILE A 268 -15.75 12.03 -6.64
CA ILE A 268 -15.41 12.43 -5.28
C ILE A 268 -16.62 13.18 -4.70
N VAL A 269 -17.34 12.53 -3.79
CA VAL A 269 -18.49 13.13 -3.09
C VAL A 269 -17.99 14.12 -2.04
N ARG A 270 -17.03 13.67 -1.23
CA ARG A 270 -16.45 14.48 -0.17
C ARG A 270 -14.94 14.32 -0.16
N ARG A 271 -14.22 15.43 -0.15
CA ARG A 271 -12.76 15.42 -0.01
C ARG A 271 -12.34 15.15 1.44
N ARG A 272 -11.10 14.68 1.63
CA ARG A 272 -10.52 14.61 2.98
C ARG A 272 -10.60 16.00 3.63
N LYS A 273 -10.86 16.05 4.92
CA LYS A 273 -10.71 17.30 5.66
C LYS A 273 -9.24 17.75 5.59
N GLN A 274 -9.04 19.02 5.32
CA GLN A 274 -7.73 19.65 5.42
C GLN A 274 -7.37 19.83 6.89
#